data_bd66d8e61c382548a64103857c94f20a
#
_entry.id   bd66d8e61c382548a64103857c94f20a
#
_cell.length_a   1.000
_cell.length_b   1.000
_cell.length_c   1.000
_cell.angle_alpha   90.00
_cell.angle_beta   90.00
_cell.angle_gamma   90.00
#
_symmetry.space_group_name_H-M   'P 1'
#
loop_
_entity.id
_entity.type
_entity.pdbx_description
1 polymer ?
#
loop_
_entity_poly.entity_id
_entity_poly.type
_entity_poly.pdbx_seq_one_letter_code
_entity_poly.pdbx_strand_id
1 'polypeptide(L)'
;MKILYLISKYATVFGTLIKGLWEHLTCGILNVLVEDGRYLQPNELCGHVEHEFTSTRPKTFLLGWLPGIINAVLAFLLGGAGFMGLFILRVSHEDAIFWVYIVLFYLGISFFCNMFPLYEDALNNWNLLYQQKLSDKDKEMNEEIKQKIKADKAYRKEAQKIAKESGKKVTNIPSEKPKEKIKKETNIFFKIILFIPSVIMSAGSFLEKYGLTFILAIIITVLAAFLV
;
A
#
# COMPACT_ATOMS: atom_id res chain seq x y z
N MET A 1 -24.90 -2.37 6.35
CA MET A 1 -23.45 -2.63 6.31
C MET A 1 -22.63 -1.37 6.59
N LYS A 2 -23.00 -0.21 6.06
CA LYS A 2 -22.29 1.07 6.35
C LYS A 2 -22.25 1.42 7.85
N ILE A 3 -23.30 1.09 8.61
CA ILE A 3 -23.39 1.39 10.05
C ILE A 3 -22.29 0.66 10.84
N LEU A 4 -22.09 -0.64 10.63
CA LEU A 4 -21.08 -1.42 11.33
C LEU A 4 -19.66 -0.91 11.02
N TYR A 5 -19.39 -0.56 9.77
CA TYR A 5 -18.14 0.06 9.36
C TYR A 5 -17.89 1.35 10.12
N LEU A 6 -18.87 2.26 10.16
CA LEU A 6 -18.74 3.52 10.88
C LEU A 6 -18.54 3.31 12.37
N ILE A 7 -19.33 2.41 13.00
CA ILE A 7 -19.15 2.05 14.42
C ILE A 7 -17.71 1.58 14.66
N SER A 8 -17.20 0.69 13.81
CA SER A 8 -15.83 0.20 13.89
C SER A 8 -14.81 1.34 13.84
N LYS A 9 -14.94 2.26 12.87
CA LYS A 9 -14.03 3.39 12.68
C LYS A 9 -14.04 4.38 13.84
N TYR A 10 -15.22 4.71 14.37
CA TYR A 10 -15.35 5.59 15.52
C TYR A 10 -14.93 4.92 16.84
N ALA A 11 -15.23 3.63 17.02
CA ALA A 11 -14.75 2.86 18.18
C ALA A 11 -13.22 2.70 18.18
N THR A 12 -12.57 2.74 17.00
CA THR A 12 -11.12 2.61 16.81
C THR A 12 -10.50 3.90 16.25
N VAL A 13 -10.95 5.04 16.81
CA VAL A 13 -10.63 6.39 16.28
C VAL A 13 -9.13 6.67 16.14
N PHE A 14 -8.29 6.20 17.08
CA PHE A 14 -6.85 6.43 17.01
C PHE A 14 -6.22 5.73 15.80
N GLY A 15 -6.54 4.46 15.56
CA GLY A 15 -6.07 3.74 14.38
C GLY A 15 -6.61 4.36 13.09
N THR A 16 -7.86 4.82 13.11
CA THR A 16 -8.51 5.50 11.98
C THR A 16 -7.77 6.79 11.60
N LEU A 17 -7.47 7.66 12.58
CA LEU A 17 -6.76 8.92 12.34
C LEU A 17 -5.33 8.69 11.87
N ILE A 18 -4.60 7.79 12.53
CA ILE A 18 -3.21 7.48 12.22
C ILE A 18 -3.12 6.82 10.84
N LYS A 19 -4.09 5.98 10.47
CA LYS A 19 -4.19 5.39 9.12
C LYS A 19 -4.28 6.48 8.05
N GLY A 20 -5.24 7.39 8.18
CA GLY A 20 -5.40 8.51 7.24
C GLY A 20 -4.14 9.39 7.16
N LEU A 21 -3.47 9.64 8.29
CA LEU A 21 -2.20 10.37 8.32
C LEU A 21 -1.11 9.64 7.51
N TRP A 22 -0.95 8.33 7.69
CA TRP A 22 0.04 7.54 6.96
C TRP A 22 -0.27 7.44 5.47
N GLU A 23 -1.55 7.33 5.08
CA GLU A 23 -1.95 7.38 3.68
C GLU A 23 -1.59 8.73 3.06
N HIS A 24 -1.91 9.83 3.73
CA HIS A 24 -1.58 11.18 3.26
C HIS A 24 -0.06 11.37 3.10
N LEU A 25 0.73 10.97 4.09
CA LEU A 25 2.19 11.04 4.02
C LEU A 25 2.74 10.17 2.88
N THR A 26 2.17 8.98 2.67
CA THR A 26 2.57 8.09 1.58
C THR A 26 2.26 8.70 0.22
N CYS A 27 1.09 9.34 0.05
CA CYS A 27 0.76 10.09 -1.15
C CYS A 27 1.78 11.20 -1.41
N GLY A 28 2.16 11.97 -0.38
CA GLY A 28 3.17 13.02 -0.47
C GLY A 28 4.54 12.48 -0.91
N ILE A 29 5.02 11.39 -0.30
CA ILE A 29 6.30 10.75 -0.65
C ILE A 29 6.30 10.24 -2.09
N LEU A 30 5.19 9.69 -2.55
CA LEU A 30 5.04 9.12 -3.89
C LEU A 30 4.64 10.14 -4.95
N ASN A 31 4.45 11.40 -4.59
CA ASN A 31 3.92 12.45 -5.46
C ASN A 31 2.61 12.01 -6.14
N VAL A 32 1.64 11.59 -5.33
CA VAL A 32 0.27 11.28 -5.75
C VAL A 32 -0.64 12.39 -5.24
N LEU A 33 -1.51 12.89 -6.10
CA LEU A 33 -2.44 13.96 -5.75
C LEU A 33 -3.47 13.45 -4.74
N VAL A 34 -3.64 14.17 -3.64
CA VAL A 34 -4.69 13.96 -2.64
C VAL A 34 -5.86 14.86 -2.99
N GLU A 35 -7.04 14.27 -3.17
CA GLU A 35 -8.27 14.98 -3.50
C GLU A 35 -9.04 15.42 -2.25
N ASP A 36 -9.16 14.50 -1.26
CA ASP A 36 -9.73 14.80 0.06
C ASP A 36 -8.92 14.16 1.18
N GLY A 37 -8.54 14.94 2.19
CA GLY A 37 -7.70 14.52 3.31
C GLY A 37 -8.42 14.55 4.68
N ARG A 38 -9.75 14.51 4.71
CA ARG A 38 -10.51 14.44 5.96
C ARG A 38 -10.59 13.02 6.47
N TYR A 39 -9.93 12.72 7.58
CA TYR A 39 -9.77 11.35 8.10
C TYR A 39 -11.00 10.79 8.83
N LEU A 40 -11.82 11.65 9.44
CA LEU A 40 -13.06 11.24 10.11
C LEU A 40 -14.25 11.76 9.31
N GLN A 41 -14.75 10.92 8.42
CA GLN A 41 -15.91 11.20 7.58
C GLN A 41 -17.00 10.17 7.86
N PRO A 42 -18.29 10.55 7.90
CA PRO A 42 -19.40 9.62 8.11
C PRO A 42 -19.75 8.86 6.81
N ASN A 43 -18.76 8.39 6.07
CA ASN A 43 -18.89 7.69 4.81
C ASN A 43 -17.86 6.54 4.69
N GLU A 44 -17.75 5.94 3.52
CA GLU A 44 -16.85 4.83 3.24
C GLU A 44 -15.35 5.19 3.21
N LEU A 45 -15.05 6.50 3.16
CA LEU A 45 -13.67 7.01 3.24
C LEU A 45 -13.20 7.27 4.68
N CYS A 46 -14.01 6.92 5.69
CA CYS A 46 -13.64 7.10 7.09
C CYS A 46 -12.34 6.34 7.41
N GLY A 47 -11.30 7.07 7.79
CA GLY A 47 -9.95 6.53 8.05
C GLY A 47 -9.08 6.35 6.80
N HIS A 48 -9.53 6.84 5.66
CA HIS A 48 -8.81 6.83 4.39
C HIS A 48 -8.69 8.22 3.78
N VAL A 49 -7.84 8.33 2.78
CA VAL A 49 -7.59 9.56 2.01
C VAL A 49 -8.00 9.30 0.57
N GLU A 50 -8.82 10.18 0.01
CA GLU A 50 -9.15 10.16 -1.40
C GLU A 50 -7.98 10.68 -2.22
N HIS A 51 -7.51 9.88 -3.16
CA HIS A 51 -6.35 10.20 -3.98
C HIS A 51 -6.51 9.71 -5.42
N GLU A 52 -5.75 10.31 -6.33
CA GLU A 52 -5.74 9.91 -7.74
C GLU A 52 -5.25 8.47 -7.90
N PHE A 53 -5.93 7.69 -8.74
CA PHE A 53 -5.51 6.33 -9.08
C PHE A 53 -4.18 6.31 -9.81
N THR A 54 -3.23 5.61 -9.25
CA THR A 54 -1.92 5.45 -9.88
C THR A 54 -1.92 4.29 -10.88
N SER A 55 -1.36 4.55 -12.07
CA SER A 55 -1.17 3.53 -13.10
C SER A 55 0.16 2.77 -12.98
N THR A 56 1.03 3.21 -12.06
CA THR A 56 2.36 2.62 -11.88
C THR A 56 2.37 1.63 -10.74
N ARG A 57 2.64 0.35 -11.04
CA ARG A 57 2.63 -0.76 -10.09
C ARG A 57 3.35 -0.50 -8.76
N PRO A 58 4.61 0.02 -8.73
CA PRO A 58 5.28 0.24 -7.45
C PRO A 58 4.58 1.28 -6.58
N LYS A 59 4.05 2.36 -7.17
CA LYS A 59 3.32 3.37 -6.41
C LYS A 59 2.02 2.80 -5.84
N THR A 60 1.23 2.10 -6.66
CA THR A 60 -0.03 1.48 -6.22
C THR A 60 0.21 0.47 -5.09
N PHE A 61 1.27 -0.35 -5.23
CA PHE A 61 1.64 -1.32 -4.20
C PHE A 61 2.03 -0.63 -2.89
N LEU A 62 2.88 0.39 -2.95
CA LEU A 62 3.31 1.13 -1.76
C LEU A 62 2.16 1.90 -1.10
N LEU A 63 1.26 2.50 -1.87
CA LEU A 63 0.05 3.16 -1.33
C LEU A 63 -0.83 2.18 -0.56
N GLY A 64 -1.04 0.98 -1.10
CA GLY A 64 -1.85 -0.02 -0.42
C GLY A 64 -1.18 -0.65 0.80
N TRP A 65 0.15 -0.84 0.77
CA TRP A 65 0.86 -1.61 1.80
C TRP A 65 1.49 -0.76 2.90
N LEU A 66 2.14 0.35 2.57
CA LEU A 66 2.98 1.08 3.52
C LEU A 66 2.21 1.58 4.75
N PRO A 67 1.04 2.24 4.60
CA PRO A 67 0.25 2.66 5.74
C PRO A 67 -0.23 1.48 6.59
N GLY A 68 -0.62 0.39 5.93
CA GLY A 68 -1.09 -0.83 6.59
C GLY A 68 -0.01 -1.54 7.40
N ILE A 69 1.20 -1.66 6.86
CA ILE A 69 2.34 -2.27 7.57
C ILE A 69 2.66 -1.48 8.84
N ILE A 70 2.66 -0.15 8.78
CA ILE A 70 2.92 0.68 9.96
C ILE A 70 1.87 0.43 11.03
N ASN A 71 0.59 0.42 10.66
CA ASN A 71 -0.48 0.11 11.60
C ASN A 71 -0.39 -1.32 12.14
N ALA A 72 -0.01 -2.31 11.32
CA ALA A 72 0.20 -3.69 11.76
C ALA A 72 1.33 -3.80 12.80
N VAL A 73 2.45 -3.09 12.58
CA VAL A 73 3.56 -3.05 13.55
C VAL A 73 3.11 -2.41 14.86
N LEU A 74 2.41 -1.29 14.80
CA LEU A 74 1.86 -0.62 16.00
C LEU A 74 0.84 -1.52 16.72
N ALA A 75 -0.03 -2.21 15.99
CA ALA A 75 -0.99 -3.16 16.54
C ALA A 75 -0.28 -4.28 17.30
N PHE A 76 0.77 -4.86 16.71
CA PHE A 76 1.55 -5.94 17.34
C PHE A 76 2.30 -5.45 18.60
N LEU A 77 2.99 -4.32 18.53
CA LEU A 77 3.79 -3.81 19.65
C LEU A 77 2.91 -3.36 20.81
N LEU A 78 1.93 -2.51 20.54
CA LEU A 78 1.08 -1.95 21.59
C LEU A 78 0.06 -2.98 22.12
N GLY A 79 -0.60 -3.68 21.19
CA GLY A 79 -1.56 -4.73 21.53
C GLY A 79 -0.90 -5.90 22.25
N GLY A 80 0.29 -6.32 21.79
CA GLY A 80 1.07 -7.36 22.44
C GLY A 80 1.50 -6.98 23.86
N ALA A 81 1.99 -5.76 24.06
CA ALA A 81 2.35 -5.27 25.40
C ALA A 81 1.12 -5.20 26.32
N GLY A 82 0.00 -4.66 25.83
CA GLY A 82 -1.25 -4.62 26.56
C GLY A 82 -1.79 -6.01 26.91
N PHE A 83 -1.78 -6.93 25.93
CA PHE A 83 -2.17 -8.32 26.13
C PHE A 83 -1.30 -9.03 27.19
N MET A 84 0.03 -8.87 27.10
CA MET A 84 0.96 -9.42 28.09
C MET A 84 0.62 -8.94 29.51
N GLY A 85 0.42 -7.64 29.69
CA GLY A 85 0.11 -7.08 31.03
C GLY A 85 -1.23 -7.56 31.58
N LEU A 86 -2.27 -7.58 30.75
CA LEU A 86 -3.63 -7.89 31.21
C LEU A 86 -3.87 -9.39 31.38
N PHE A 87 -3.43 -10.23 30.44
CA PHE A 87 -3.81 -11.64 30.40
C PHE A 87 -2.69 -12.58 30.87
N ILE A 88 -1.42 -12.30 30.59
CA ILE A 88 -0.30 -13.17 30.98
C ILE A 88 0.20 -12.81 32.36
N LEU A 89 0.55 -11.54 32.62
CA LEU A 89 1.04 -11.08 33.91
C LEU A 89 -0.08 -10.88 34.93
N ARG A 90 -1.33 -10.78 34.48
CA ARG A 90 -2.53 -10.61 35.29
C ARG A 90 -2.37 -9.50 36.32
N VAL A 91 -1.87 -8.32 35.85
CA VAL A 91 -1.65 -7.15 36.73
C VAL A 91 -2.95 -6.77 37.39
N SER A 92 -2.88 -6.51 38.71
CA SER A 92 -4.06 -6.16 39.53
C SER A 92 -4.69 -4.86 39.03
N HIS A 93 -6.02 -4.79 39.04
CA HIS A 93 -6.77 -3.57 38.71
C HIS A 93 -6.56 -2.44 39.71
N GLU A 94 -6.01 -2.74 40.88
CA GLU A 94 -5.63 -1.75 41.89
C GLU A 94 -4.34 -1.01 41.52
N ASP A 95 -3.51 -1.60 40.69
CA ASP A 95 -2.26 -1.00 40.25
C ASP A 95 -2.49 0.03 39.16
N ALA A 96 -1.88 1.20 39.27
CA ALA A 96 -1.99 2.24 38.23
C ALA A 96 -1.52 1.77 36.85
N ILE A 97 -0.56 0.83 36.78
CA ILE A 97 -0.03 0.27 35.52
C ILE A 97 -1.07 -0.57 34.77
N PHE A 98 -2.08 -1.10 35.47
CA PHE A 98 -3.19 -1.83 34.85
C PHE A 98 -3.90 -0.97 33.75
N TRP A 99 -4.16 0.29 34.07
CA TRP A 99 -4.79 1.24 33.16
C TRP A 99 -3.93 1.54 31.95
N VAL A 100 -2.60 1.55 32.13
CA VAL A 100 -1.67 1.68 31.02
C VAL A 100 -1.81 0.49 30.07
N TYR A 101 -1.88 -0.74 30.58
CA TYR A 101 -2.06 -1.92 29.75
C TYR A 101 -3.41 -1.95 29.04
N ILE A 102 -4.49 -1.47 29.65
CA ILE A 102 -5.79 -1.29 29.00
C ILE A 102 -5.67 -0.34 27.80
N VAL A 103 -5.03 0.82 28.00
CA VAL A 103 -4.82 1.80 26.93
C VAL A 103 -3.98 1.22 25.78
N LEU A 104 -2.87 0.55 26.10
CA LEU A 104 -2.01 -0.10 25.10
C LEU A 104 -2.78 -1.18 24.32
N PHE A 105 -3.57 -1.98 25.02
CA PHE A 105 -4.38 -3.01 24.39
C PHE A 105 -5.45 -2.43 23.45
N TYR A 106 -6.16 -1.40 23.92
CA TYR A 106 -7.12 -0.67 23.09
C TYR A 106 -6.47 -0.05 21.85
N LEU A 107 -5.30 0.58 21.99
CA LEU A 107 -4.55 1.13 20.86
C LEU A 107 -4.15 0.01 19.88
N GLY A 108 -3.70 -1.13 20.39
CA GLY A 108 -3.37 -2.30 19.56
C GLY A 108 -4.55 -2.77 18.73
N ILE A 109 -5.74 -2.94 19.35
CA ILE A 109 -6.99 -3.27 18.63
C ILE A 109 -7.32 -2.17 17.62
N SER A 110 -7.19 -0.91 18.00
CA SER A 110 -7.48 0.23 17.15
C SER A 110 -6.63 0.23 15.88
N PHE A 111 -5.33 -0.04 15.99
CA PHE A 111 -4.44 -0.16 14.84
C PHE A 111 -4.70 -1.42 14.01
N PHE A 112 -4.98 -2.55 14.65
CA PHE A 112 -5.32 -3.80 13.97
C PHE A 112 -6.55 -3.65 13.06
N CYS A 113 -7.60 -3.01 13.56
CA CYS A 113 -8.83 -2.80 12.79
C CYS A 113 -8.65 -1.86 11.59
N ASN A 114 -7.57 -1.09 11.54
CA ASN A 114 -7.28 -0.09 10.53
C ASN A 114 -5.96 -0.37 9.78
N MET A 115 -5.60 -1.62 9.56
CA MET A 115 -4.34 -1.95 8.90
C MET A 115 -4.48 -2.23 7.40
N PHE A 116 -5.70 -2.40 6.87
CA PHE A 116 -5.89 -2.69 5.44
C PHE A 116 -6.18 -1.42 4.63
N PRO A 117 -5.79 -1.38 3.34
CA PRO A 117 -6.10 -0.27 2.45
C PRO A 117 -7.59 -0.22 2.12
N LEU A 118 -8.01 0.86 1.49
CA LEU A 118 -9.34 0.94 0.90
C LEU A 118 -9.55 -0.21 -0.09
N TYR A 119 -10.77 -0.76 -0.14
CA TYR A 119 -11.06 -1.92 -0.98
C TYR A 119 -10.81 -1.66 -2.48
N GLU A 120 -11.07 -0.44 -2.93
CA GLU A 120 -10.83 0.02 -4.29
C GLU A 120 -9.33 0.03 -4.62
N ASP A 121 -8.47 0.41 -3.68
CA ASP A 121 -7.01 0.38 -3.83
C ASP A 121 -6.48 -1.05 -3.85
N ALA A 122 -7.04 -1.93 -3.04
CA ALA A 122 -6.71 -3.35 -3.07
C ALA A 122 -7.09 -3.99 -4.42
N LEU A 123 -8.27 -3.65 -4.98
CA LEU A 123 -8.69 -4.09 -6.30
C LEU A 123 -7.81 -3.53 -7.42
N ASN A 124 -7.46 -2.24 -7.36
CA ASN A 124 -6.56 -1.62 -8.33
C ASN A 124 -5.20 -2.32 -8.33
N ASN A 125 -4.67 -2.62 -7.14
CA ASN A 125 -3.42 -3.35 -6.98
C ASN A 125 -3.50 -4.75 -7.61
N TRP A 126 -4.59 -5.48 -7.33
CA TRP A 126 -4.84 -6.80 -7.93
C TRP A 126 -4.92 -6.74 -9.45
N ASN A 127 -5.67 -5.79 -9.99
CA ASN A 127 -5.84 -5.62 -11.44
C ASN A 127 -4.51 -5.31 -12.13
N LEU A 128 -3.71 -4.41 -11.56
CA LEU A 128 -2.40 -4.06 -12.11
C LEU A 128 -1.40 -5.22 -12.08
N LEU A 129 -1.49 -6.09 -11.08
CA LEU A 129 -0.59 -7.24 -10.96
C LEU A 129 -1.00 -8.41 -11.85
N TYR A 130 -2.30 -8.73 -11.91
CA TYR A 130 -2.77 -10.00 -12.49
C TYR A 130 -3.59 -9.84 -13.77
N GLN A 131 -4.38 -8.77 -13.90
CA GLN A 131 -5.31 -8.61 -15.03
C GLN A 131 -4.78 -7.73 -16.15
N GLN A 132 -3.80 -6.87 -15.87
CA GLN A 132 -3.25 -5.99 -16.91
C GLN A 132 -2.43 -6.79 -17.92
N LYS A 133 -3.09 -7.19 -19.01
CA LYS A 133 -2.45 -7.66 -20.24
C LYS A 133 -2.11 -6.45 -21.09
N LEU A 134 -0.98 -6.50 -21.78
CA LEU A 134 -0.65 -5.52 -22.81
C LEU A 134 -1.71 -5.59 -23.93
N SER A 135 -2.38 -4.46 -24.16
CA SER A 135 -3.24 -4.32 -25.35
C SER A 135 -2.40 -4.52 -26.62
N ASP A 136 -3.02 -4.95 -27.70
CA ASP A 136 -2.29 -5.10 -28.98
C ASP A 136 -1.74 -3.75 -29.45
N LYS A 137 -2.45 -2.65 -29.22
CA LYS A 137 -1.92 -1.28 -29.41
C LYS A 137 -0.68 -0.98 -28.54
N ASP A 138 -0.65 -1.43 -27.30
CA ASP A 138 0.53 -1.27 -26.42
C ASP A 138 1.71 -2.11 -26.89
N LYS A 139 1.46 -3.28 -27.50
CA LYS A 139 2.51 -4.12 -28.08
C LYS A 139 3.11 -3.46 -29.32
N GLU A 140 2.26 -2.96 -30.22
CA GLU A 140 2.70 -2.22 -31.40
C GLU A 140 3.52 -0.98 -31.01
N MET A 141 3.02 -0.17 -30.09
CA MET A 141 3.73 1.00 -29.58
C MET A 141 5.06 0.63 -28.91
N ASN A 142 5.13 -0.46 -28.15
CA ASN A 142 6.37 -0.95 -27.58
C ASN A 142 7.38 -1.38 -28.65
N GLU A 143 6.94 -1.98 -29.76
CA GLU A 143 7.83 -2.35 -30.86
C GLU A 143 8.35 -1.10 -31.60
N GLU A 144 7.51 -0.10 -31.83
CA GLU A 144 7.96 1.19 -32.36
C GLU A 144 9.01 1.87 -31.50
N ILE A 145 8.76 1.91 -30.17
CA ILE A 145 9.72 2.47 -29.21
C ILE A 145 11.04 1.70 -29.24
N LYS A 146 11.00 0.37 -29.29
CA LYS A 146 12.20 -0.47 -29.40
C LYS A 146 12.97 -0.21 -30.67
N GLN A 147 12.27 -0.05 -31.82
CA GLN A 147 12.89 0.28 -33.10
C GLN A 147 13.56 1.66 -33.04
N LYS A 148 12.91 2.68 -32.50
CA LYS A 148 13.48 4.03 -32.30
C LYS A 148 14.75 3.99 -31.43
N ILE A 149 14.71 3.23 -30.30
CA ILE A 149 15.89 3.06 -29.43
C ILE A 149 17.04 2.35 -30.16
N LYS A 150 16.71 1.33 -30.99
CA LYS A 150 17.73 0.60 -31.77
C LYS A 150 18.35 1.47 -32.84
N ALA A 151 17.56 2.30 -33.50
CA ALA A 151 18.02 3.25 -34.51
C ALA A 151 18.91 4.35 -33.90
N ASP A 152 18.51 4.96 -32.75
CA ASP A 152 19.34 5.94 -32.01
C ASP A 152 20.68 5.32 -31.59
N LYS A 153 20.66 4.06 -31.13
CA LYS A 153 21.88 3.35 -30.74
C LYS A 153 22.82 3.05 -31.91
N ALA A 154 22.24 2.72 -33.07
CA ALA A 154 23.02 2.52 -34.31
C ALA A 154 23.62 3.83 -34.78
N TYR A 155 22.85 4.91 -34.85
CA TYR A 155 23.30 6.24 -35.22
C TYR A 155 24.46 6.73 -34.33
N ARG A 156 24.35 6.53 -33.02
CA ARG A 156 25.41 6.91 -32.09
C ARG A 156 26.71 6.12 -32.28
N LYS A 157 26.60 4.81 -32.57
CA LYS A 157 27.77 3.99 -32.85
C LYS A 157 28.47 4.46 -34.16
N GLU A 158 27.71 4.78 -35.18
CA GLU A 158 28.23 5.28 -36.46
C GLU A 158 28.88 6.66 -36.30
N ALA A 159 28.20 7.59 -35.61
CA ALA A 159 28.74 8.90 -35.30
C ALA A 159 30.04 8.82 -34.48
N GLN A 160 30.12 7.89 -33.49
CA GLN A 160 31.36 7.65 -32.74
C GLN A 160 32.49 7.08 -33.60
N LYS A 161 32.15 6.23 -34.61
CA LYS A 161 33.13 5.66 -35.54
C LYS A 161 33.74 6.74 -36.43
N ILE A 162 32.87 7.56 -37.04
CA ILE A 162 33.26 8.68 -37.88
C ILE A 162 34.12 9.71 -37.10
N ALA A 163 33.73 9.99 -35.83
CA ALA A 163 34.47 10.89 -34.99
C ALA A 163 35.89 10.38 -34.66
N LYS A 164 36.04 9.07 -34.41
CA LYS A 164 37.34 8.43 -34.20
C LYS A 164 38.21 8.48 -35.45
N GLU A 165 37.65 8.24 -36.59
CA GLU A 165 38.35 8.29 -37.88
C GLU A 165 38.77 9.73 -38.27
N SER A 166 38.00 10.75 -37.85
CA SER A 166 38.31 12.17 -38.11
C SER A 166 39.17 12.83 -37.02
N GLY A 167 39.62 12.09 -36.03
CA GLY A 167 40.46 12.62 -34.93
C GLY A 167 39.78 13.63 -34.00
N LYS A 168 38.43 13.82 -34.12
CA LYS A 168 37.67 14.77 -33.31
C LYS A 168 37.05 14.08 -32.11
N LYS A 169 37.29 14.60 -30.89
CA LYS A 169 36.54 14.20 -29.70
C LYS A 169 35.11 14.75 -29.79
N VAL A 170 34.14 13.89 -30.02
CA VAL A 170 32.73 14.26 -29.95
C VAL A 170 32.25 14.04 -28.52
N THR A 171 32.06 15.13 -27.80
CA THR A 171 31.63 15.11 -26.39
C THR A 171 30.10 15.04 -26.25
N ASN A 172 29.32 15.45 -27.23
CA ASN A 172 27.84 15.44 -27.15
C ASN A 172 27.22 15.03 -28.50
N ILE A 173 26.81 13.75 -28.60
CA ILE A 173 25.92 13.30 -29.68
C ILE A 173 24.49 13.48 -29.21
N PRO A 174 23.67 14.32 -29.86
CA PRO A 174 22.25 14.48 -29.47
C PRO A 174 21.54 13.14 -29.41
N SER A 175 20.76 12.91 -28.40
CA SER A 175 19.97 11.70 -28.23
C SER A 175 18.48 12.02 -28.36
N GLU A 176 17.86 11.49 -29.37
CA GLU A 176 16.40 11.49 -29.52
C GLU A 176 15.79 10.28 -28.81
N LYS A 177 16.07 10.12 -27.52
CA LYS A 177 15.41 9.07 -26.77
C LYS A 177 13.89 9.32 -26.76
N PRO A 178 13.08 8.32 -27.10
CA PRO A 178 11.64 8.49 -27.02
C PRO A 178 11.25 8.82 -25.58
N LYS A 179 10.40 9.83 -25.38
CA LYS A 179 9.89 10.23 -24.05
C LYS A 179 8.96 9.16 -23.46
N GLU A 180 8.38 8.35 -24.30
CA GLU A 180 7.47 7.28 -23.95
C GLU A 180 8.22 6.07 -23.39
N LYS A 181 7.72 5.52 -22.28
CA LYS A 181 8.30 4.34 -21.64
C LYS A 181 7.66 3.07 -22.15
N ILE A 182 8.48 2.05 -22.43
CA ILE A 182 8.00 0.71 -22.78
C ILE A 182 7.11 0.19 -21.63
N LYS A 183 5.85 -0.10 -21.94
CA LYS A 183 4.94 -0.77 -21.02
C LYS A 183 5.33 -2.25 -20.92
N LYS A 184 5.56 -2.74 -19.71
CA LYS A 184 5.93 -4.15 -19.46
C LYS A 184 4.81 -4.85 -18.71
N GLU A 185 4.55 -6.09 -19.06
CA GLU A 185 3.75 -6.99 -18.21
C GLU A 185 4.47 -7.30 -16.91
N THR A 186 3.70 -7.64 -15.88
CA THR A 186 4.31 -8.06 -14.60
C THR A 186 5.03 -9.38 -14.81
N ASN A 187 6.29 -9.45 -14.40
CA ASN A 187 7.06 -10.69 -14.43
C ASN A 187 6.34 -11.76 -13.60
N ILE A 188 6.29 -12.99 -14.11
CA ILE A 188 5.64 -14.12 -13.46
C ILE A 188 6.19 -14.38 -12.06
N PHE A 189 7.49 -14.15 -11.86
CA PHE A 189 8.13 -14.27 -10.55
C PHE A 189 7.52 -13.32 -9.50
N PHE A 190 7.30 -12.05 -9.86
CA PHE A 190 6.63 -11.11 -8.97
C PHE A 190 5.16 -11.46 -8.75
N LYS A 191 4.47 -12.01 -9.77
CA LYS A 191 3.09 -12.48 -9.59
C LYS A 191 3.00 -13.59 -8.55
N ILE A 192 3.96 -14.52 -8.55
CA ILE A 192 3.99 -15.63 -7.59
C ILE A 192 4.31 -15.12 -6.18
N ILE A 193 5.35 -14.31 -6.01
CA ILE A 193 5.77 -13.81 -4.69
C ILE A 193 4.69 -12.91 -4.07
N LEU A 194 4.07 -12.04 -4.87
CA LEU A 194 3.08 -11.10 -4.38
C LEU A 194 1.66 -11.69 -4.29
N PHE A 195 1.48 -12.97 -4.65
CA PHE A 195 0.16 -13.61 -4.63
C PHE A 195 -0.41 -13.65 -3.21
N ILE A 196 0.30 -14.27 -2.28
CA ILE A 196 -0.16 -14.39 -0.87
C ILE A 196 -0.40 -13.00 -0.24
N PRO A 197 0.56 -12.05 -0.27
CA PRO A 197 0.31 -10.69 0.18
C PRO A 197 -0.94 -10.05 -0.46
N SER A 198 -1.09 -10.14 -1.78
CA SER A 198 -2.23 -9.53 -2.47
C SER A 198 -3.57 -10.15 -2.06
N VAL A 199 -3.62 -11.46 -1.84
CA VAL A 199 -4.82 -12.15 -1.32
C VAL A 199 -5.14 -11.67 0.09
N ILE A 200 -4.14 -11.60 0.98
CA ILE A 200 -4.32 -11.10 2.36
C ILE A 200 -4.82 -9.66 2.35
N MET A 201 -4.22 -8.80 1.52
CA MET A 201 -4.64 -7.41 1.38
C MET A 201 -6.08 -7.30 0.89
N SER A 202 -6.44 -8.02 -0.17
CA SER A 202 -7.79 -7.96 -0.74
C SER A 202 -8.85 -8.51 0.22
N ALA A 203 -8.56 -9.64 0.89
CA ALA A 203 -9.45 -10.22 1.88
C ALA A 203 -9.59 -9.30 3.12
N GLY A 204 -8.48 -8.76 3.61
CA GLY A 204 -8.48 -7.84 4.74
C GLY A 204 -9.24 -6.55 4.45
N SER A 205 -9.01 -5.94 3.28
CA SER A 205 -9.74 -4.75 2.84
C SER A 205 -11.25 -5.02 2.68
N PHE A 206 -11.60 -6.21 2.21
CA PHE A 206 -13.01 -6.62 2.17
C PHE A 206 -13.61 -6.72 3.57
N LEU A 207 -12.91 -7.35 4.51
CA LEU A 207 -13.38 -7.44 5.91
C LEU A 207 -13.48 -6.04 6.54
N GLU A 208 -12.52 -5.16 6.30
CA GLU A 208 -12.53 -3.80 6.83
C GLU A 208 -13.69 -2.98 6.24
N LYS A 209 -13.96 -3.07 4.93
CA LYS A 209 -15.09 -2.40 4.26
C LYS A 209 -16.45 -2.69 4.90
N TYR A 210 -16.59 -3.87 5.49
CA TYR A 210 -17.81 -4.28 6.19
C TYR A 210 -17.75 -4.12 7.72
N GLY A 211 -16.64 -3.62 8.26
CA GLY A 211 -16.40 -3.50 9.70
C GLY A 211 -16.17 -4.84 10.40
N LEU A 212 -15.94 -5.91 9.63
CA LEU A 212 -15.76 -7.27 10.18
C LEU A 212 -14.40 -7.44 10.87
N THR A 213 -13.40 -6.58 10.56
CA THR A 213 -12.12 -6.57 11.27
C THR A 213 -12.29 -6.27 12.76
N PHE A 214 -13.25 -5.42 13.12
CA PHE A 214 -13.58 -5.12 14.51
C PHE A 214 -14.18 -6.32 15.25
N ILE A 215 -15.12 -7.02 14.60
CA ILE A 215 -15.68 -8.26 15.15
C ILE A 215 -14.59 -9.32 15.29
N LEU A 216 -13.74 -9.47 14.29
CA LEU A 216 -12.62 -10.41 14.31
C LEU A 216 -11.64 -10.10 15.46
N ALA A 217 -11.33 -8.83 15.69
CA ALA A 217 -10.49 -8.41 16.81
C ALA A 217 -11.09 -8.80 18.16
N ILE A 218 -12.40 -8.60 18.34
CA ILE A 218 -13.11 -9.02 19.58
C ILE A 218 -13.05 -10.54 19.72
N ILE A 219 -13.33 -11.31 18.67
CA ILE A 219 -13.30 -12.77 18.72
C ILE A 219 -11.90 -13.27 19.09
N ILE A 220 -10.85 -12.76 18.45
CA ILE A 220 -9.46 -13.12 18.73
C ILE A 220 -9.11 -12.80 20.19
N THR A 221 -9.52 -11.63 20.68
CA THR A 221 -9.29 -11.22 22.08
C THR A 221 -9.94 -12.18 23.07
N VAL A 222 -11.21 -12.50 22.82
CA VAL A 222 -11.97 -13.42 23.69
C VAL A 222 -11.31 -14.80 23.69
N LEU A 223 -11.02 -15.35 22.50
CA LEU A 223 -10.36 -16.66 22.39
C LEU A 223 -8.99 -16.67 23.07
N ALA A 224 -8.18 -15.64 22.87
CA ALA A 224 -6.87 -15.53 23.49
C ALA A 224 -6.98 -15.43 25.03
N ALA A 225 -7.98 -14.72 25.54
CA ALA A 225 -8.23 -14.63 26.98
C ALA A 225 -8.69 -15.97 27.59
N PHE A 226 -9.32 -16.86 26.81
CA PHE A 226 -9.69 -18.20 27.28
C PHE A 226 -8.53 -19.20 27.26
N LEU A 227 -7.50 -18.98 26.45
CA LEU A 227 -6.36 -19.87 26.28
C LEU A 227 -5.24 -19.62 27.31
N VAL A 228 -5.28 -18.51 28.04
CA VAL A 228 -4.31 -18.06 29.06
C VAL A 228 -4.93 -18.13 30.45
#